data_f32af3b20b9e10539571738811b3511d
#
_entry.id   f32af3b20b9e10539571738811b3511d
#
_cell.length_a   1.000
_cell.length_b   1.000
_cell.length_c   1.000
_cell.angle_alpha   90.00
_cell.angle_beta   90.00
_cell.angle_gamma   90.00
#
_symmetry.space_group_name_H-M   'P 1'
#
loop_
_entity.id
_entity.type
_entity.pdbx_description
1 polymer ?
#
loop_
_entity_poly.entity_id
_entity_poly.type
_entity_poly.pdbx_seq_one_letter_code
_entity_poly.pdbx_strand_id
1 'polypeptide(L)' 'MRTVDARGLSCPQPVLLVQKEVKASAPAEIEIVADDRCAVENITRFGESRGYAVTWTEKDDEFTITLKK' A
#
# COMPACT_ATOMS: atom_id res chain seq x y z
N MET A 1 -12.05 7.13 0.84
CA MET A 1 -10.71 6.52 0.98
C MET A 1 -10.84 5.05 1.33
N ARG A 2 -10.07 4.21 0.66
CA ARG A 2 -9.99 2.78 1.00
C ARG A 2 -8.85 2.56 1.98
N THR A 3 -9.07 1.74 2.97
CA THR A 3 -8.03 1.37 3.94
C THR A 3 -7.80 -0.13 3.87
N VAL A 4 -6.54 -0.53 3.74
CA VAL A 4 -6.14 -1.93 3.68
C VAL A 4 -5.24 -2.21 4.87
N ASP A 5 -5.59 -3.21 5.68
CA ASP A 5 -4.76 -3.64 6.79
C ASP A 5 -3.91 -4.82 6.34
N ALA A 6 -2.62 -4.56 6.17
CA ALA A 6 -1.66 -5.57 5.72
C ALA A 6 -0.68 -5.96 6.84
N ARG A 7 -0.99 -5.64 8.08
CA ARG A 7 -0.13 -5.99 9.22
C ARG A 7 -0.12 -7.51 9.41
N GLY A 8 1.02 -8.03 9.81
CA GLY A 8 1.17 -9.45 10.01
C GLY A 8 1.40 -10.26 8.73
N LEU A 9 1.42 -9.61 7.59
CA LEU A 9 1.66 -10.27 6.30
C LEU A 9 3.11 -10.08 5.89
N SER A 10 3.69 -11.12 5.31
CA SER A 10 5.05 -11.05 4.80
C SER A 10 5.04 -10.71 3.32
N CYS A 11 6.14 -10.12 2.84
CA CYS A 11 6.34 -9.79 1.44
C CYS A 11 6.26 -11.07 0.59
N PRO A 12 5.52 -11.09 -0.55
CA PRO A 12 4.91 -9.94 -1.24
C PRO A 12 3.40 -9.79 -0.98
N GLN A 13 2.85 -10.40 0.05
CA GLN A 13 1.41 -10.41 0.28
C GLN A 13 0.78 -9.02 0.40
N PRO A 14 1.40 -8.04 1.11
CA PRO A 14 0.79 -6.72 1.18
C PRO A 14 0.54 -6.08 -0.18
N VAL A 15 1.49 -6.18 -1.11
CA VAL A 15 1.32 -5.60 -2.43
C VAL A 15 0.24 -6.32 -3.23
N LEU A 16 0.06 -7.62 -2.99
CA LEU A 16 -1.01 -8.36 -3.66
C LEU A 16 -2.39 -7.88 -3.23
N LEU A 17 -2.56 -7.53 -1.96
CA LEU A 17 -3.81 -6.96 -1.49
C LEU A 17 -4.09 -5.63 -2.16
N VAL A 18 -3.08 -4.79 -2.30
CA VAL A 18 -3.22 -3.49 -2.97
C VAL A 18 -3.56 -3.69 -4.44
N GLN A 19 -2.90 -4.63 -5.11
CA GLN A 19 -3.19 -4.95 -6.50
C GLN A 19 -4.65 -5.37 -6.66
N LYS A 20 -5.14 -6.19 -5.75
CA LYS A 20 -6.51 -6.66 -5.80
C LYS A 20 -7.50 -5.49 -5.67
N GLU A 21 -7.25 -4.57 -4.76
CA GLU A 21 -8.10 -3.39 -4.58
C GLU A 21 -8.10 -2.51 -5.82
N VAL A 22 -6.94 -2.28 -6.42
CA VAL A 22 -6.83 -1.44 -7.61
C VAL A 22 -7.55 -2.09 -8.79
N LYS A 23 -7.42 -3.40 -8.96
CA LYS A 23 -8.10 -4.11 -10.04
C LYS A 23 -9.61 -4.12 -9.86
N ALA A 24 -10.07 -4.19 -8.60
CA ALA A 24 -11.49 -4.28 -8.32
C ALA A 24 -12.22 -2.95 -8.50
N SER A 25 -11.62 -1.84 -8.09
CA SER A 25 -12.34 -0.56 -8.08
C SER A 25 -11.50 0.65 -8.46
N ALA A 26 -10.19 0.47 -8.67
CA ALA A 26 -9.27 1.56 -9.03
C ALA A 26 -9.57 2.84 -8.22
N PRO A 27 -9.55 2.78 -6.88
CA PRO A 27 -9.94 3.94 -6.07
C PRO A 27 -8.96 5.09 -6.28
N ALA A 28 -9.46 6.31 -6.09
CA ALA A 28 -8.62 7.51 -6.23
C ALA A 28 -7.62 7.64 -5.09
N GLU A 29 -7.93 7.05 -3.93
CA GLU A 29 -7.06 7.14 -2.76
C GLU A 29 -7.15 5.85 -1.97
N ILE A 30 -5.97 5.29 -1.62
CA ILE A 30 -5.87 4.07 -0.81
C ILE A 30 -4.86 4.31 0.31
N GLU A 31 -5.21 3.89 1.52
CA GLU A 31 -4.29 3.90 2.65
C GLU A 31 -4.01 2.46 3.05
N ILE A 32 -2.75 2.11 3.18
CA ILE A 32 -2.33 0.76 3.56
C ILE A 32 -1.53 0.84 4.85
N VAL A 33 -1.84 -0.02 5.80
CA VAL A 33 -1.05 -0.14 7.03
C VAL A 33 -0.30 -1.46 6.96
N ALA A 34 1.02 -1.41 7.10
CA ALA A 34 1.87 -2.58 7.04
C ALA A 34 2.92 -2.51 8.14
N ASP A 35 3.50 -3.65 8.48
CA ASP A 35 4.55 -3.71 9.49
C ASP A 35 5.86 -4.28 8.93
N ASP A 36 5.98 -4.34 7.62
CA ASP A 36 7.16 -4.85 6.94
C ASP A 36 7.67 -3.80 5.94
N ARG A 37 8.93 -3.41 6.08
CA ARG A 37 9.53 -2.41 5.18
C ARG A 37 9.55 -2.86 3.73
N CYS A 38 9.69 -4.17 3.49
CA CYS A 38 9.63 -4.70 2.14
C CYS A 38 8.29 -4.36 1.48
N ALA A 39 7.21 -4.35 2.25
CA ALA A 39 5.89 -3.99 1.76
C ALA A 39 5.87 -2.53 1.28
N VAL A 40 6.53 -1.63 2.02
CA VAL A 40 6.59 -0.21 1.64
C VAL A 40 7.21 -0.06 0.25
N GLU A 41 8.34 -0.72 0.02
CA GLU A 41 9.03 -0.63 -1.27
C GLU A 41 8.19 -1.20 -2.40
N ASN A 42 7.60 -2.37 -2.18
CA ASN A 42 6.80 -3.03 -3.21
C ASN A 42 5.54 -2.25 -3.55
N ILE A 43 4.86 -1.74 -2.53
CA ILE A 43 3.63 -0.97 -2.73
C ILE A 43 3.94 0.36 -3.42
N THR A 44 5.03 1.00 -3.03
CA THR A 44 5.45 2.25 -3.67
C THR A 44 5.69 2.03 -5.16
N ARG A 45 6.43 0.99 -5.50
CA ARG A 45 6.74 0.69 -6.89
C ARG A 45 5.48 0.38 -7.69
N PHE A 46 4.60 -0.42 -7.10
CA PHE A 46 3.34 -0.77 -7.76
C PHE A 46 2.47 0.48 -7.96
N GLY A 47 2.32 1.29 -6.91
CA GLY A 47 1.48 2.49 -6.99
C GLY A 47 1.98 3.46 -8.06
N GLU A 48 3.28 3.69 -8.10
CA GLU A 48 3.86 4.58 -9.09
C GLU A 48 3.65 4.06 -10.51
N SER A 49 3.74 2.74 -10.69
CA SER A 49 3.52 2.14 -12.00
C SER A 49 2.08 2.29 -12.49
N ARG A 50 1.15 2.53 -11.58
CA ARG A 50 -0.27 2.70 -11.89
C ARG A 50 -0.70 4.16 -11.89
N GLY A 51 0.24 5.09 -11.79
CA GLY A 51 -0.06 6.51 -11.85
C GLY A 51 -0.46 7.15 -10.53
N TYR A 52 -0.24 6.46 -9.41
CA TYR A 52 -0.48 7.03 -8.09
C TYR A 52 0.73 7.80 -7.60
N ALA A 53 0.48 8.87 -6.86
CA ALA A 53 1.51 9.50 -6.04
C ALA A 53 1.55 8.74 -4.72
N VAL A 54 2.73 8.27 -4.33
CA VAL A 54 2.88 7.43 -3.15
C VAL A 54 3.65 8.17 -2.07
N THR A 55 3.07 8.23 -0.88
CA THR A 55 3.74 8.76 0.30
C THR A 55 3.59 7.75 1.43
N TRP A 56 4.51 7.76 2.39
CA TRP A 56 4.40 6.87 3.52
C TRP A 56 5.06 7.47 4.75
N THR A 57 4.60 7.02 5.92
CA THR A 57 5.17 7.42 7.20
C THR A 57 5.37 6.17 8.05
N GLU A 58 6.31 6.27 8.99
CA GLU A 58 6.58 5.18 9.93
C GLU A 58 6.32 5.67 11.35
N LYS A 59 5.63 4.85 12.14
CA LYS A 59 5.40 5.14 13.55
C LYS A 59 5.24 3.82 14.29
N ASP A 60 6.00 3.64 15.38
CA ASP A 60 5.91 2.44 16.24
C ASP A 60 6.03 1.14 15.44
N ASP A 61 7.01 1.10 14.52
CA ASP A 61 7.28 -0.06 13.67
C ASP A 61 6.14 -0.40 12.71
N GLU A 62 5.21 0.53 12.51
CA GLU A 62 4.16 0.39 11.50
C GLU A 62 4.34 1.45 10.42
N PHE A 63 4.01 1.07 9.19
CA PHE A 63 4.11 1.95 8.04
C PHE A 63 2.71 2.24 7.51
N THR A 64 2.42 3.52 7.33
CA THR A 64 1.17 3.93 6.67
C THR A 64 1.53 4.45 5.29
N ILE A 65 1.05 3.77 4.27
CA ILE A 65 1.36 4.08 2.87
C ILE A 65 0.10 4.62 2.21
N THR A 66 0.18 5.79 1.62
CA THR A 66 -0.96 6.43 0.96
C THR A 66 -0.69 6.52 -0.53
N LEU A 67 -1.60 5.97 -1.33
CA LEU A 67 -1.60 6.08 -2.78
C LEU A 67 -2.71 7.03 -3.17
N LYS A 68 -2.38 8.06 -3.92
CA LYS A 68 -3.35 9.10 -4.30
C LYS A 68 -3.16 9.47 -5.77
N LYS A 69 -4.26 9.50 -6.50
CA LYS A 69 -4.25 9.96 -7.89
C LYS A 69 -4.41 11.46 -7.98
#